data_34868ceae027b472d430b7733855c79d
#
_entry.id   34868ceae027b472d430b7733855c79d
#
_cell.length_a   1.000
_cell.length_b   1.000
_cell.length_c   1.000
_cell.angle_alpha   90.00
_cell.angle_beta   90.00
_cell.angle_gamma   90.00
#
_symmetry.space_group_name_H-M   'P 1'
#
loop_
_entity.id
_entity.type
_entity.pdbx_description
1 polymer ?
#
loop_
_entity_poly.entity_id
_entity_poly.type
_entity_poly.pdbx_seq_one_letter_code
_entity_poly.pdbx_strand_id
1 'polypeptide(L)'
;MLCRKTIWMGMLLALSAAAGLGVSRAQTEGPAPELEASPQSAGGGHATASSTESAGEDNGPTAMFPHSETAPWFVAGQANIIFQAHPSFHSPYQGPNSLHGAGEYKTSLLGTLYLGYQLGRGIRGKTPTWSERYNTDFIADFESSGGRGLSQALGLAGFTNLDVVRNPNLGSKPYVARVEFHQTIGFTNEMTETDRGPLALATEAPVRRLELRLGKMSLPDVMDINDVLSDSHLQFTNWTVDNNGAWDYAADTRGYTYAGVIEYQDRDWAARYVLAAMPVVANGIDLDWALSRARGQNWEFELRHGFLRGHKGVQRVLAYVNNAHMGSYREAVTAYVDGIDPTPNIVKHEHFGAVKYGFGYNVEQQLTDHLRAAGRFGWNEGQHESFAYTEVDQTVLLGADYDGAQWGRKNDKVGLALVSNAIKKDHQNYLADGGLGFLLGDGRLNYGRETTEEAYYNMHTWHGLYFALGLSHIDNPGYNRDRGPVWVPSVRCHVEF
;
A
#
# COMPACT_ATOMS: atom_id res chain seq x y z
N MET A 1 20.60 36.19 -2.18
CA MET A 1 21.39 35.33 -3.08
C MET A 1 22.32 34.37 -2.39
N LEU A 2 22.78 34.63 -1.15
CA LEU A 2 23.63 33.68 -0.38
C LEU A 2 22.85 32.53 0.27
N CYS A 3 21.59 32.72 0.59
CA CYS A 3 20.76 31.67 1.27
C CYS A 3 20.41 30.46 0.38
N ARG A 4 20.25 30.67 -0.93
CA ARG A 4 19.92 29.60 -1.90
C ARG A 4 21.02 28.58 -2.12
N LYS A 5 22.29 28.99 -2.10
CA LYS A 5 23.42 28.07 -2.32
C LYS A 5 23.70 27.14 -1.13
N THR A 6 23.38 27.59 0.09
CA THR A 6 23.61 26.82 1.32
C THR A 6 22.60 25.68 1.47
N ILE A 7 21.36 25.85 1.02
CA ILE A 7 20.32 24.82 1.05
C ILE A 7 20.65 23.68 0.07
N TRP A 8 21.12 24.01 -1.13
CA TRP A 8 21.54 23.02 -2.13
C TRP A 8 22.72 22.15 -1.66
N MET A 9 23.66 22.75 -0.95
CA MET A 9 24.84 22.03 -0.45
C MET A 9 24.49 21.16 0.77
N GLY A 10 23.49 21.56 1.56
CA GLY A 10 22.97 20.74 2.67
C GLY A 10 22.17 19.52 2.20
N MET A 11 21.42 19.69 1.13
CA MET A 11 20.60 18.63 0.55
C MET A 11 21.43 17.56 -0.18
N LEU A 12 22.48 17.97 -0.91
CA LEU A 12 23.44 17.05 -1.52
C LEU A 12 24.28 16.28 -0.46
N LEU A 13 24.60 16.91 0.66
CA LEU A 13 25.30 16.28 1.77
C LEU A 13 24.40 15.30 2.55
N ALA A 14 23.09 15.56 2.66
CA ALA A 14 22.14 14.64 3.28
C ALA A 14 21.92 13.38 2.41
N LEU A 15 21.84 13.54 1.09
CA LEU A 15 21.75 12.43 0.15
C LEU A 15 23.04 11.60 0.09
N SER A 16 24.21 12.24 0.19
CA SER A 16 25.50 11.54 0.21
C SER A 16 25.80 10.88 1.56
N ALA A 17 25.30 11.42 2.67
CA ALA A 17 25.43 10.79 4.00
C ALA A 17 24.53 9.54 4.12
N ALA A 18 23.35 9.55 3.51
CA ALA A 18 22.48 8.37 3.46
C ALA A 18 23.06 7.23 2.61
N ALA A 19 23.81 7.56 1.54
CA ALA A 19 24.49 6.56 0.72
C ALA A 19 25.79 6.00 1.34
N GLY A 20 26.38 6.71 2.31
CA GLY A 20 27.67 6.34 2.94
C GLY A 20 27.59 5.48 4.19
N LEU A 21 26.40 5.24 4.76
CA LEU A 21 26.23 4.46 6.00
C LEU A 21 26.01 2.95 5.78
N GLY A 22 26.25 2.43 4.59
CA GLY A 22 26.04 1.05 4.19
C GLY A 22 27.25 0.11 4.24
N VAL A 23 28.37 0.46 4.93
CA VAL A 23 29.50 -0.47 5.09
C VAL A 23 29.75 -0.75 6.58
N SER A 24 28.93 -1.61 7.14
CA SER A 24 29.22 -2.33 8.38
C SER A 24 29.82 -3.69 8.01
N ARG A 25 31.05 -3.89 8.44
CA ARG A 25 31.82 -5.12 8.34
C ARG A 25 31.04 -6.28 8.96
N ALA A 26 30.81 -7.33 8.19
CA ALA A 26 30.30 -8.60 8.69
C ALA A 26 31.28 -9.18 9.73
N GLN A 27 30.83 -9.34 10.96
CA GLN A 27 31.44 -10.28 11.90
C GLN A 27 30.94 -11.67 11.54
N THR A 28 31.86 -12.58 11.31
CA THR A 28 31.64 -14.00 11.10
C THR A 28 31.19 -14.63 12.41
N GLU A 29 29.90 -14.86 12.56
CA GLU A 29 29.39 -15.84 13.53
C GLU A 29 29.10 -17.14 12.80
N GLY A 30 29.46 -18.27 13.44
CA GLY A 30 29.37 -19.61 12.90
C GLY A 30 27.94 -20.06 12.65
N PRO A 31 27.74 -21.19 11.95
CA PRO A 31 26.44 -21.59 11.43
C PRO A 31 25.46 -21.95 12.54
N ALA A 32 24.41 -21.18 12.69
CA ALA A 32 23.21 -21.59 13.37
C ALA A 32 22.42 -22.58 12.48
N PRO A 33 21.66 -23.52 13.06
CA PRO A 33 20.91 -24.51 12.27
C PRO A 33 19.92 -23.82 11.35
N GLU A 34 19.91 -24.21 10.09
CA GLU A 34 18.95 -23.85 9.06
C GLU A 34 17.54 -24.20 9.53
N LEU A 35 16.81 -23.20 10.02
CA LEU A 35 15.35 -23.19 9.96
C LEU A 35 15.04 -22.60 8.59
N GLU A 36 14.48 -23.40 7.70
CA GLU A 36 13.91 -22.93 6.42
C GLU A 36 12.86 -21.86 6.72
N ALA A 37 13.28 -20.61 6.62
CA ALA A 37 12.39 -19.47 6.78
C ALA A 37 11.64 -19.25 5.47
N SER A 38 10.34 -19.41 5.48
CA SER A 38 9.46 -18.98 4.40
C SER A 38 9.66 -17.49 4.11
N PRO A 39 9.68 -17.05 2.85
CA PRO A 39 9.87 -15.67 2.47
C PRO A 39 8.64 -14.82 2.82
N GLN A 40 8.85 -13.55 3.08
CA GLN A 40 7.88 -12.65 3.74
C GLN A 40 7.78 -11.24 3.10
N SER A 41 6.68 -10.58 3.31
CA SER A 41 6.03 -9.52 2.54
C SER A 41 6.49 -8.06 2.58
N ALA A 42 6.03 -7.36 1.57
CA ALA A 42 6.16 -5.92 1.43
C ALA A 42 4.87 -5.24 1.00
N GLY A 43 4.67 -4.02 1.45
CA GLY A 43 3.71 -3.12 0.86
C GLY A 43 4.29 -2.40 -0.37
N GLY A 44 3.56 -2.38 -1.45
CA GLY A 44 3.86 -1.51 -2.59
C GLY A 44 3.36 -0.09 -2.27
N GLY A 45 4.24 0.90 -2.38
CA GLY A 45 3.82 2.29 -2.34
C GLY A 45 2.93 2.59 -3.53
N HIS A 46 1.75 3.18 -3.29
CA HIS A 46 0.90 3.66 -4.35
C HIS A 46 1.52 4.86 -5.03
N ALA A 47 1.59 4.84 -6.34
CA ALA A 47 1.71 6.07 -7.09
C ALA A 47 0.31 6.72 -7.11
N THR A 48 0.02 7.55 -6.13
CA THR A 48 -1.16 8.40 -6.21
C THR A 48 -1.02 9.33 -7.40
N ALA A 49 -2.04 9.35 -8.23
CA ALA A 49 -2.18 10.47 -9.16
C ALA A 49 -2.32 11.72 -8.29
N SER A 50 -1.27 12.53 -8.23
CA SER A 50 -1.34 13.85 -7.60
C SER A 50 -2.50 14.58 -8.26
N SER A 51 -3.58 14.79 -7.53
CA SER A 51 -4.66 15.64 -7.98
C SER A 51 -4.04 17.03 -8.17
N THR A 52 -3.86 17.46 -9.41
CA THR A 52 -3.55 18.85 -9.75
C THR A 52 -4.78 19.68 -9.39
N GLU A 53 -5.01 19.90 -8.10
CA GLU A 53 -5.83 21.02 -7.66
C GLU A 53 -5.16 22.30 -8.15
N SER A 54 -5.92 23.13 -8.81
CA SER A 54 -5.49 24.41 -9.36
C SER A 54 -4.64 25.16 -8.35
N ALA A 55 -3.39 25.44 -8.71
CA ALA A 55 -2.39 26.12 -7.91
C ALA A 55 -2.97 27.38 -7.23
N GLY A 56 -3.26 27.29 -5.96
CA GLY A 56 -3.45 28.46 -5.12
C GLY A 56 -2.07 29.10 -4.87
N GLU A 57 -1.93 30.38 -5.12
CA GLU A 57 -0.65 31.12 -5.18
C GLU A 57 0.19 31.11 -3.88
N ASP A 58 -0.30 30.54 -2.77
CA ASP A 58 0.31 30.76 -1.45
C ASP A 58 1.47 29.81 -1.05
N ASN A 59 1.58 28.59 -1.64
CA ASN A 59 2.62 27.63 -1.23
C ASN A 59 3.52 27.13 -2.39
N GLY A 60 3.33 27.62 -3.60
CA GLY A 60 4.10 27.22 -4.79
C GLY A 60 3.67 25.87 -5.38
N PRO A 61 4.35 25.41 -6.45
CA PRO A 61 4.05 24.14 -7.13
C PRO A 61 4.20 22.92 -6.23
N THR A 62 3.36 21.91 -6.43
CA THR A 62 3.37 20.64 -5.68
C THR A 62 4.45 19.66 -6.14
N ALA A 63 5.06 19.89 -7.31
CA ALA A 63 6.23 19.14 -7.78
C ALA A 63 7.44 20.07 -7.98
N MET A 64 8.68 19.55 -7.89
CA MET A 64 9.91 20.35 -8.06
C MET A 64 10.06 20.90 -9.48
N PHE A 65 9.59 20.15 -10.47
CA PHE A 65 9.65 20.53 -11.87
C PHE A 65 8.26 20.44 -12.49
N PRO A 66 7.86 21.39 -13.35
CA PRO A 66 6.59 21.32 -14.05
C PRO A 66 6.62 20.17 -15.06
N HIS A 67 5.59 19.35 -15.08
CA HIS A 67 5.40 18.32 -16.09
C HIS A 67 4.63 18.87 -17.29
N SER A 68 5.06 18.49 -18.49
CA SER A 68 4.37 18.90 -19.72
C SER A 68 3.03 18.18 -19.86
N GLU A 69 1.93 18.92 -19.94
CA GLU A 69 0.60 18.36 -20.25
C GLU A 69 0.47 17.90 -21.71
N THR A 70 1.38 18.32 -22.58
CA THR A 70 1.27 18.11 -24.03
C THR A 70 2.34 17.21 -24.63
N ALA A 71 3.42 16.87 -23.92
CA ALA A 71 4.43 15.95 -24.41
C ALA A 71 3.91 14.49 -24.47
N PRO A 72 4.28 13.68 -25.47
CA PRO A 72 3.88 12.26 -25.50
C PRO A 72 4.58 11.43 -24.43
N TRP A 73 5.71 11.90 -23.93
CA TRP A 73 6.45 11.27 -22.84
C TRP A 73 6.10 11.91 -21.48
N PHE A 74 6.21 11.13 -20.45
CA PHE A 74 6.10 11.54 -19.06
C PHE A 74 7.32 11.01 -18.31
N VAL A 75 7.95 11.88 -17.54
CA VAL A 75 9.07 11.55 -16.66
C VAL A 75 8.84 12.29 -15.35
N ALA A 76 8.74 11.53 -14.28
CA ALA A 76 8.59 12.06 -12.93
C ALA A 76 9.34 11.15 -11.96
N GLY A 77 9.41 11.52 -10.72
CA GLY A 77 10.02 10.69 -9.69
C GLY A 77 9.65 11.16 -8.32
N GLN A 78 9.87 10.28 -7.36
CA GLN A 78 9.69 10.59 -5.94
C GLN A 78 10.81 10.01 -5.12
N ALA A 79 11.03 10.61 -3.95
CA ALA A 79 11.85 10.04 -2.89
C ALA A 79 11.15 10.24 -1.55
N ASN A 80 11.05 9.16 -0.77
CA ASN A 80 10.41 9.16 0.53
C ASN A 80 11.35 8.60 1.58
N ILE A 81 11.48 9.28 2.71
CA ILE A 81 12.31 8.90 3.84
C ILE A 81 11.43 8.95 5.08
N ILE A 82 11.25 7.80 5.76
CA ILE A 82 10.44 7.74 6.98
C ILE A 82 11.31 7.26 8.13
N PHE A 83 11.48 8.11 9.13
CA PHE A 83 12.02 7.75 10.43
C PHE A 83 10.88 7.39 11.37
N GLN A 84 10.99 6.24 12.03
CA GLN A 84 10.04 5.79 13.06
C GLN A 84 10.80 5.32 14.29
N ALA A 85 10.21 5.50 15.46
CA ALA A 85 10.72 5.01 16.72
C ALA A 85 9.59 4.54 17.63
N HIS A 86 9.89 3.66 18.58
CA HIS A 86 9.03 3.43 19.73
C HIS A 86 9.86 3.27 20.99
N PRO A 87 9.39 3.76 22.15
CA PRO A 87 9.99 3.47 23.44
C PRO A 87 9.77 1.99 23.82
N SER A 88 10.44 1.54 24.88
CA SER A 88 10.10 0.22 25.46
C SER A 88 8.65 0.19 25.93
N PHE A 89 7.99 -0.93 25.71
CA PHE A 89 6.60 -1.16 26.10
C PHE A 89 6.46 -2.49 26.86
N HIS A 90 5.30 -2.71 27.48
CA HIS A 90 5.04 -3.97 28.18
C HIS A 90 5.02 -5.14 27.21
N SER A 91 5.97 -6.06 27.36
CA SER A 91 6.14 -7.26 26.55
C SER A 91 6.77 -8.36 27.38
N PRO A 92 5.97 -9.15 28.13
CA PRO A 92 6.50 -10.16 29.06
C PRO A 92 7.13 -11.36 28.34
N TYR A 93 6.90 -11.51 27.05
CA TYR A 93 7.51 -12.52 26.17
C TYR A 93 7.55 -12.04 24.73
N GLN A 94 8.40 -12.69 23.93
CA GLN A 94 8.57 -12.43 22.49
C GLN A 94 8.78 -13.74 21.76
N GLY A 95 8.14 -13.91 20.63
CA GLY A 95 8.37 -14.96 19.64
C GLY A 95 9.22 -14.44 18.48
N PRO A 96 9.50 -15.28 17.50
CA PRO A 96 10.31 -14.92 16.33
C PRO A 96 9.74 -13.78 15.51
N ASN A 97 8.38 -13.71 15.40
CA ASN A 97 7.65 -12.69 14.64
C ASN A 97 6.92 -11.71 15.57
N SER A 98 7.63 -11.19 16.58
CA SER A 98 7.10 -10.17 17.48
C SER A 98 7.61 -8.78 17.16
N LEU A 99 6.78 -7.77 17.39
CA LEU A 99 7.29 -6.42 17.60
C LEU A 99 8.16 -6.42 18.87
N HIS A 100 9.40 -5.93 18.82
CA HIS A 100 10.32 -6.01 19.96
C HIS A 100 9.86 -5.11 21.11
N GLY A 101 9.83 -5.62 22.33
CA GLY A 101 9.42 -4.86 23.52
C GLY A 101 10.43 -3.82 23.97
N ALA A 102 11.70 -3.94 23.59
CA ALA A 102 12.73 -2.92 23.83
C ALA A 102 12.56 -1.75 22.86
N GLY A 103 12.86 -0.53 23.32
CA GLY A 103 12.82 0.64 22.45
C GLY A 103 13.74 0.50 21.24
N GLU A 104 13.24 0.87 20.07
CA GLU A 104 14.02 0.86 18.82
C GLU A 104 13.63 2.05 17.91
N TYR A 105 14.49 2.29 16.93
CA TYR A 105 14.20 3.22 15.84
C TYR A 105 14.71 2.65 14.52
N LYS A 106 14.04 3.01 13.43
CA LYS A 106 14.37 2.58 12.06
C LYS A 106 14.11 3.73 11.08
N THR A 107 14.80 3.65 9.94
CA THR A 107 14.56 4.55 8.81
C THR A 107 14.40 3.73 7.56
N SER A 108 13.34 3.98 6.81
CA SER A 108 13.13 3.48 5.46
C SER A 108 13.45 4.56 4.42
N LEU A 109 13.79 4.10 3.23
CA LEU A 109 14.13 4.91 2.08
C LEU A 109 13.45 4.30 0.86
N LEU A 110 12.62 5.08 0.17
CA LEU A 110 12.00 4.69 -1.08
C LEU A 110 12.34 5.74 -2.14
N GLY A 111 12.68 5.30 -3.34
CA GLY A 111 12.82 6.17 -4.50
C GLY A 111 12.20 5.50 -5.71
N THR A 112 11.37 6.24 -6.46
CA THR A 112 10.69 5.75 -7.65
C THR A 112 10.95 6.69 -8.81
N LEU A 113 11.30 6.13 -9.97
CA LEU A 113 11.36 6.81 -11.25
C LEU A 113 10.17 6.35 -12.10
N TYR A 114 9.34 7.30 -12.50
CA TYR A 114 8.17 7.09 -13.33
C TYR A 114 8.47 7.46 -14.77
N LEU A 115 8.24 6.54 -15.70
CA LEU A 115 8.38 6.73 -17.11
C LEU A 115 7.08 6.36 -17.82
N GLY A 116 6.65 7.22 -18.75
CA GLY A 116 5.45 6.96 -19.53
C GLY A 116 5.58 7.45 -20.96
N TYR A 117 4.91 6.75 -21.87
CA TYR A 117 4.81 7.17 -23.27
C TYR A 117 3.39 6.97 -23.81
N GLN A 118 2.78 8.06 -24.26
CA GLN A 118 1.44 8.07 -24.84
C GLN A 118 1.50 7.88 -26.35
N LEU A 119 0.95 6.79 -26.84
CA LEU A 119 0.95 6.42 -28.25
C LEU A 119 -0.21 7.04 -29.05
N GLY A 120 -1.32 7.37 -28.40
CA GLY A 120 -2.49 8.02 -28.99
C GLY A 120 -2.81 9.31 -28.28
N ARG A 121 -3.10 10.36 -29.03
CA ARG A 121 -3.47 11.66 -28.49
C ARG A 121 -4.79 12.13 -29.07
N GLY A 122 -5.79 12.36 -28.23
CA GLY A 122 -6.89 13.24 -28.56
C GLY A 122 -6.38 14.67 -28.72
N ILE A 123 -6.77 15.35 -29.77
CA ILE A 123 -6.38 16.74 -30.02
C ILE A 123 -7.35 17.66 -29.27
N ARG A 124 -6.84 18.40 -28.30
CA ARG A 124 -7.61 19.38 -27.51
C ARG A 124 -8.37 20.34 -28.43
N GLY A 125 -9.67 20.50 -28.22
CA GLY A 125 -10.47 21.59 -28.82
C GLY A 125 -11.23 21.27 -30.11
N LYS A 126 -11.29 20.02 -30.56
CA LYS A 126 -12.15 19.59 -31.69
C LYS A 126 -13.13 18.53 -31.23
N THR A 127 -14.26 18.41 -31.94
CA THR A 127 -15.18 17.26 -31.76
C THR A 127 -14.37 15.97 -31.98
N PRO A 128 -14.32 15.04 -31.00
CA PRO A 128 -13.44 13.88 -31.09
C PRO A 128 -13.79 13.05 -32.33
N THR A 129 -12.78 12.80 -33.17
CA THR A 129 -12.89 11.84 -34.26
C THR A 129 -12.81 10.42 -33.69
N TRP A 130 -13.12 9.39 -34.49
CA TRP A 130 -13.03 8.00 -34.04
C TRP A 130 -11.66 7.65 -33.47
N SER A 131 -10.56 8.19 -33.99
CA SER A 131 -9.18 7.97 -33.51
C SER A 131 -8.88 8.65 -32.14
N GLU A 132 -9.62 9.69 -31.79
CA GLU A 132 -9.42 10.44 -30.53
C GLU A 132 -10.16 9.82 -29.33
N ARG A 133 -11.00 8.81 -29.56
CA ARG A 133 -11.64 8.01 -28.53
C ARG A 133 -10.74 6.89 -28.00
N TYR A 134 -9.58 6.70 -28.61
CA TYR A 134 -8.61 5.70 -28.24
C TYR A 134 -7.37 6.41 -27.68
N ASN A 135 -6.97 6.03 -26.47
CA ASN A 135 -5.69 6.40 -25.91
C ASN A 135 -4.93 5.14 -25.53
N THR A 136 -3.64 5.15 -25.78
CA THR A 136 -2.76 4.03 -25.43
C THR A 136 -1.56 4.57 -24.71
N ASP A 137 -1.37 4.16 -23.47
CA ASP A 137 -0.23 4.52 -22.65
C ASP A 137 0.64 3.27 -22.41
N PHE A 138 1.95 3.48 -22.43
CA PHE A 138 2.93 2.55 -21.92
C PHE A 138 3.60 3.17 -20.70
N ILE A 139 3.60 2.46 -19.58
CA ILE A 139 4.11 2.90 -18.28
C ILE A 139 5.21 1.95 -17.84
N ALA A 140 6.30 2.50 -17.30
CA ALA A 140 7.39 1.73 -16.73
C ALA A 140 7.97 2.46 -15.51
N ASP A 141 7.85 1.86 -14.33
CA ASP A 141 8.35 2.42 -13.07
C ASP A 141 9.49 1.58 -12.53
N PHE A 142 10.54 2.28 -12.11
CA PHE A 142 11.70 1.70 -11.47
C PHE A 142 11.77 2.19 -10.03
N GLU A 143 11.85 1.25 -9.11
CA GLU A 143 11.82 1.55 -7.69
C GLU A 143 13.04 0.98 -6.96
N SER A 144 13.49 1.69 -5.94
CA SER A 144 14.51 1.26 -5.01
C SER A 144 13.99 1.45 -3.59
N SER A 145 13.79 0.35 -2.86
CA SER A 145 13.39 0.37 -1.46
C SER A 145 14.56 -0.06 -0.58
N GLY A 146 14.89 0.75 0.41
CA GLY A 146 16.02 0.54 1.31
C GLY A 146 15.70 0.87 2.76
N GLY A 147 16.68 0.72 3.62
CA GLY A 147 16.47 0.90 5.06
C GLY A 147 15.75 -0.28 5.71
N ARG A 148 15.02 -0.03 6.80
CA ARG A 148 14.35 -1.08 7.58
C ARG A 148 13.12 -0.54 8.29
N GLY A 149 12.16 -1.42 8.58
CA GLY A 149 11.03 -1.16 9.47
C GLY A 149 11.31 -1.57 10.92
N LEU A 150 10.48 -1.09 11.83
CA LEU A 150 10.47 -1.49 13.23
C LEU A 150 10.37 -3.03 13.31
N SER A 151 11.20 -3.65 14.14
CA SER A 151 11.30 -5.11 14.30
C SER A 151 11.36 -5.90 12.97
N GLN A 152 11.93 -5.28 11.93
CA GLN A 152 12.03 -5.85 10.57
C GLN A 152 10.65 -6.07 9.89
N ALA A 153 9.67 -5.22 10.17
CA ALA A 153 8.27 -5.32 9.74
C ALA A 153 7.54 -6.55 10.26
N LEU A 154 7.75 -6.90 11.52
CA LEU A 154 7.11 -8.03 12.20
C LEU A 154 6.30 -7.58 13.42
N GLY A 155 5.34 -8.43 13.80
CA GLY A 155 4.64 -8.39 15.05
C GLY A 155 3.49 -7.37 15.12
N LEU A 156 3.06 -6.85 13.98
CA LEU A 156 1.86 -5.99 13.84
C LEU A 156 1.01 -6.50 12.69
N ALA A 157 -0.29 -6.54 12.88
CA ALA A 157 -1.25 -6.81 11.80
C ALA A 157 -1.34 -5.62 10.83
N GLY A 158 -1.43 -4.41 11.35
CA GLY A 158 -1.31 -3.16 10.61
C GLY A 158 0.09 -2.57 10.77
N PHE A 159 1.04 -2.97 9.91
CA PHE A 159 2.39 -2.43 10.02
C PHE A 159 2.42 -0.92 9.76
N THR A 160 3.27 -0.19 10.49
CA THR A 160 3.24 1.28 10.60
C THR A 160 3.95 2.03 9.48
N ASN A 161 4.47 1.34 8.45
CA ASN A 161 5.24 1.98 7.37
C ASN A 161 5.13 1.17 6.07
N LEU A 162 4.38 1.69 5.11
CA LEU A 162 4.11 1.01 3.84
C LEU A 162 5.33 0.91 2.92
N ASP A 163 6.34 1.80 3.07
CA ASP A 163 7.56 1.79 2.26
C ASP A 163 8.54 0.65 2.62
N VAL A 164 8.25 -0.09 3.68
CA VAL A 164 9.16 -1.14 4.15
C VAL A 164 8.93 -2.42 3.40
N VAL A 165 9.95 -2.87 2.69
CA VAL A 165 10.04 -4.24 2.16
C VAL A 165 10.37 -5.21 3.30
N ARG A 166 9.48 -6.17 3.56
CA ARG A 166 9.60 -7.10 4.67
C ARG A 166 10.83 -8.02 4.54
N ASN A 167 11.22 -8.40 3.31
CA ASN A 167 12.36 -9.28 3.08
C ASN A 167 13.68 -8.49 3.05
N PRO A 168 14.48 -8.49 4.14
CA PRO A 168 15.71 -7.72 4.24
C PRO A 168 16.81 -8.21 3.29
N ASN A 169 16.68 -9.40 2.72
CA ASN A 169 17.66 -10.00 1.81
C ASN A 169 17.58 -9.45 0.39
N LEU A 170 16.47 -8.79 0.01
CA LEU A 170 16.32 -8.24 -1.32
C LEU A 170 17.26 -7.04 -1.60
N GLY A 171 17.69 -6.36 -0.54
CA GLY A 171 18.58 -5.19 -0.65
C GLY A 171 17.90 -4.01 -1.38
N SER A 172 18.62 -2.89 -1.46
CA SER A 172 18.16 -1.64 -2.05
C SER A 172 18.49 -1.50 -3.55
N LYS A 173 18.71 -2.60 -4.26
CA LYS A 173 18.96 -2.52 -5.72
C LYS A 173 17.68 -2.12 -6.43
N PRO A 174 17.76 -1.20 -7.41
CA PRO A 174 16.61 -0.84 -8.23
C PRO A 174 15.99 -2.07 -8.90
N TYR A 175 14.67 -2.08 -8.97
CA TYR A 175 13.87 -3.12 -9.61
C TYR A 175 12.74 -2.51 -10.42
N VAL A 176 12.19 -3.30 -11.33
CA VAL A 176 11.01 -2.92 -12.10
C VAL A 176 9.78 -3.10 -11.22
N ALA A 177 9.16 -2.00 -10.82
CA ALA A 177 7.92 -1.97 -10.04
C ALA A 177 6.72 -2.17 -10.96
N ARG A 178 6.56 -1.34 -11.99
CA ARG A 178 5.50 -1.45 -13.00
C ARG A 178 6.07 -1.54 -14.41
N VAL A 179 5.43 -2.33 -15.24
CA VAL A 179 5.49 -2.27 -16.71
C VAL A 179 4.10 -2.59 -17.20
N GLU A 180 3.42 -1.59 -17.70
CA GLU A 180 2.00 -1.66 -17.98
C GLU A 180 1.68 -1.09 -19.35
N PHE A 181 0.82 -1.81 -20.07
CA PHE A 181 0.13 -1.31 -21.23
C PHE A 181 -1.29 -0.95 -20.81
N HIS A 182 -1.69 0.32 -21.02
CA HIS A 182 -3.00 0.84 -20.68
C HIS A 182 -3.69 1.33 -21.94
N GLN A 183 -4.88 0.79 -22.22
CA GLN A 183 -5.69 1.13 -23.39
C GLN A 183 -7.05 1.66 -22.98
N THR A 184 -7.37 2.88 -23.38
CA THR A 184 -8.70 3.49 -23.25
C THR A 184 -9.47 3.36 -24.56
N ILE A 185 -10.74 2.95 -24.49
CA ILE A 185 -11.68 2.82 -25.63
C ILE A 185 -12.95 3.57 -25.29
N GLY A 186 -13.19 4.70 -25.95
CA GLY A 186 -14.33 5.57 -25.69
C GLY A 186 -15.61 5.17 -26.43
N PHE A 187 -16.73 5.26 -25.74
CA PHE A 187 -18.08 5.02 -26.29
C PHE A 187 -18.92 6.28 -26.44
N THR A 188 -18.39 7.45 -26.03
CA THR A 188 -19.05 8.75 -26.13
C THR A 188 -18.07 9.80 -26.62
N ASN A 189 -18.62 10.90 -27.18
CA ASN A 189 -17.84 12.09 -27.52
C ASN A 189 -17.73 13.08 -26.35
N GLU A 190 -18.49 12.86 -25.29
CA GLU A 190 -18.39 13.66 -24.10
C GLU A 190 -17.10 13.28 -23.36
N MET A 191 -16.29 14.29 -23.06
CA MET A 191 -14.98 14.14 -22.41
C MET A 191 -15.07 14.65 -20.98
N THR A 192 -14.28 14.06 -20.10
CA THR A 192 -14.02 14.53 -18.74
C THR A 192 -12.53 14.78 -18.59
N GLU A 193 -12.18 15.77 -17.79
CA GLU A 193 -10.78 15.99 -17.39
C GLU A 193 -10.28 14.82 -16.56
N THR A 194 -9.03 14.45 -16.76
CA THR A 194 -8.31 13.42 -16.02
C THR A 194 -6.95 13.97 -15.61
N ASP A 195 -6.48 13.56 -14.45
CA ASP A 195 -5.15 13.93 -13.97
C ASP A 195 -4.08 13.14 -14.72
N ARG A 196 -3.13 13.88 -15.30
CA ARG A 196 -1.95 13.30 -15.93
C ARG A 196 -0.94 12.92 -14.86
N GLY A 197 -0.61 11.65 -14.77
CA GLY A 197 0.32 11.16 -13.75
C GLY A 197 0.93 9.80 -14.09
N PRO A 198 1.60 9.17 -13.14
CA PRO A 198 2.30 7.89 -13.33
C PRO A 198 1.42 6.75 -13.84
N LEU A 199 0.13 6.75 -13.53
CA LEU A 199 -0.80 5.66 -13.88
C LEU A 199 -1.66 5.94 -15.11
N ALA A 200 -1.73 7.21 -15.58
CA ALA A 200 -2.48 7.61 -16.76
C ALA A 200 -1.89 8.88 -17.36
N LEU A 201 -1.67 8.89 -18.68
CA LEU A 201 -0.99 10.00 -19.35
C LEU A 201 -1.94 10.96 -20.07
N ALA A 202 -3.20 10.60 -20.22
CA ALA A 202 -4.21 11.44 -20.84
C ALA A 202 -4.66 12.55 -19.87
N THR A 203 -4.85 13.76 -20.36
CA THR A 203 -5.45 14.89 -19.61
C THR A 203 -6.97 14.95 -19.76
N GLU A 204 -7.52 14.20 -20.68
CA GLU A 204 -8.96 14.08 -20.94
C GLU A 204 -9.27 12.62 -21.32
N ALA A 205 -10.42 12.12 -20.88
CA ALA A 205 -10.92 10.80 -21.27
C ALA A 205 -12.42 10.84 -21.60
N PRO A 206 -12.93 9.96 -22.48
CA PRO A 206 -14.36 9.82 -22.70
C PRO A 206 -15.08 9.49 -21.40
N VAL A 207 -16.21 10.17 -21.11
CA VAL A 207 -17.01 9.93 -19.90
C VAL A 207 -17.44 8.47 -19.81
N ARG A 208 -17.80 7.88 -20.95
CA ARG A 208 -18.18 6.46 -21.04
C ARG A 208 -17.13 5.70 -21.83
N ARG A 209 -16.41 4.79 -21.17
CA ARG A 209 -15.24 4.13 -21.75
C ARG A 209 -15.00 2.76 -21.16
N LEU A 210 -14.26 1.95 -21.89
CA LEU A 210 -13.60 0.72 -21.42
C LEU A 210 -12.12 1.00 -21.26
N GLU A 211 -11.55 0.62 -20.13
CA GLU A 211 -10.12 0.64 -19.88
C GLU A 211 -9.60 -0.77 -19.73
N LEU A 212 -8.51 -1.06 -20.41
CA LEU A 212 -7.82 -2.35 -20.37
C LEU A 212 -6.38 -2.09 -19.93
N ARG A 213 -5.93 -2.82 -18.90
CA ARG A 213 -4.54 -2.77 -18.45
C ARG A 213 -3.96 -4.18 -18.46
N LEU A 214 -2.71 -4.30 -18.84
CA LEU A 214 -2.00 -5.56 -18.89
C LEU A 214 -0.53 -5.35 -18.57
N GLY A 215 -0.02 -6.08 -17.59
CA GLY A 215 1.39 -6.00 -17.24
C GLY A 215 1.68 -6.23 -15.77
N LYS A 216 2.82 -5.75 -15.33
CA LYS A 216 3.21 -5.73 -13.91
C LYS A 216 2.68 -4.47 -13.25
N MET A 217 1.92 -4.61 -12.18
CA MET A 217 1.24 -3.51 -11.46
C MET A 217 1.00 -3.88 -9.99
N SER A 218 0.62 -2.92 -9.17
CA SER A 218 0.01 -3.14 -7.86
C SER A 218 -1.51 -3.15 -8.00
N LEU A 219 -2.23 -4.10 -7.38
CA LEU A 219 -3.69 -4.14 -7.50
C LEU A 219 -4.39 -2.95 -6.83
N PRO A 220 -3.91 -2.43 -5.70
CA PRO A 220 -4.38 -1.17 -5.13
C PRO A 220 -4.28 0.06 -6.04
N ASP A 221 -3.46 0.05 -7.08
CA ASP A 221 -3.45 1.14 -8.07
C ASP A 221 -4.78 1.29 -8.83
N VAL A 222 -5.60 0.24 -8.86
CA VAL A 222 -6.83 0.18 -9.64
C VAL A 222 -8.08 -0.22 -8.85
N MET A 223 -7.93 -0.74 -7.62
CA MET A 223 -9.03 -1.20 -6.76
C MET A 223 -8.83 -0.71 -5.33
N ASP A 224 -9.92 -0.59 -4.55
CA ASP A 224 -9.96 -0.11 -3.17
C ASP A 224 -9.37 1.30 -2.97
N ILE A 225 -9.29 2.09 -4.04
CA ILE A 225 -8.78 3.47 -4.03
C ILE A 225 -9.59 4.31 -3.04
N ASN A 226 -8.93 5.20 -2.29
CA ASN A 226 -9.58 6.14 -1.37
C ASN A 226 -8.73 7.40 -1.23
N ASP A 227 -9.23 8.54 -1.67
CA ASP A 227 -8.49 9.80 -1.70
C ASP A 227 -8.17 10.36 -0.31
N VAL A 228 -8.82 9.87 0.75
CA VAL A 228 -8.59 10.29 2.14
C VAL A 228 -7.55 9.41 2.83
N LEU A 229 -7.42 8.14 2.43
CA LEU A 229 -6.69 7.12 3.17
C LEU A 229 -5.49 6.54 2.43
N SER A 230 -5.56 6.46 1.06
CA SER A 230 -4.62 5.67 0.26
C SER A 230 -3.52 6.52 -0.38
N ASP A 231 -2.71 7.17 0.44
CA ASP A 231 -1.50 7.87 0.01
C ASP A 231 -0.42 7.78 1.11
N SER A 232 0.33 6.71 1.10
CA SER A 232 1.38 6.47 2.09
C SER A 232 2.53 7.49 2.07
N HIS A 233 2.64 8.29 1.00
CA HIS A 233 3.70 9.29 0.85
C HIS A 233 3.29 10.66 1.38
N LEU A 234 2.00 11.01 1.34
CA LEU A 234 1.50 12.31 1.78
C LEU A 234 0.48 12.22 2.91
N GLN A 235 -0.09 11.04 3.19
CA GLN A 235 -1.14 10.83 4.19
C GLN A 235 -0.70 9.81 5.25
N PHE A 236 -1.51 8.77 5.51
CA PHE A 236 -1.26 7.72 6.49
C PHE A 236 -0.17 6.75 6.03
N THR A 237 0.52 6.13 6.98
CA THR A 237 1.61 5.19 6.69
C THR A 237 1.30 3.75 7.10
N ASN A 238 0.23 3.51 7.86
CA ASN A 238 -0.17 2.19 8.31
C ASN A 238 -0.78 1.36 7.17
N TRP A 239 -0.34 0.13 7.00
CA TRP A 239 -0.77 -0.77 5.94
C TRP A 239 -2.28 -0.97 5.87
N THR A 240 -2.95 -1.14 7.03
CA THR A 240 -4.39 -1.40 7.09
C THR A 240 -5.24 -0.14 7.11
N VAL A 241 -4.59 1.04 7.14
CA VAL A 241 -5.23 2.33 6.87
C VAL A 241 -5.16 2.64 5.38
N ASP A 242 -3.99 2.47 4.76
CA ASP A 242 -3.79 2.75 3.34
C ASP A 242 -4.65 1.85 2.44
N ASN A 243 -4.70 0.55 2.75
CA ASN A 243 -5.52 -0.43 2.02
C ASN A 243 -6.40 -1.25 2.95
N ASN A 244 -7.40 -1.94 2.39
CA ASN A 244 -8.24 -2.88 3.12
C ASN A 244 -7.41 -4.05 3.66
N GLY A 245 -7.17 -4.10 4.97
CA GLY A 245 -6.37 -5.13 5.60
C GLY A 245 -6.86 -6.57 5.35
N ALA A 246 -8.17 -6.77 5.20
CA ALA A 246 -8.72 -8.11 4.95
C ALA A 246 -8.77 -8.48 3.45
N TRP A 247 -8.30 -7.63 2.57
CA TRP A 247 -8.14 -7.93 1.15
C TRP A 247 -6.73 -8.49 0.89
N ASP A 248 -6.64 -9.82 0.87
CA ASP A 248 -5.39 -10.53 0.61
C ASP A 248 -5.10 -10.53 -0.91
N TYR A 249 -4.80 -9.34 -1.45
CA TYR A 249 -4.61 -9.14 -2.88
C TYR A 249 -3.32 -9.80 -3.39
N ALA A 250 -3.39 -10.34 -4.59
CA ALA A 250 -2.25 -11.00 -5.24
C ALA A 250 -1.08 -10.03 -5.42
N ALA A 251 0.06 -10.35 -4.81
CA ALA A 251 1.30 -9.58 -4.93
C ALA A 251 2.52 -10.44 -4.59
N ASP A 252 3.66 -10.11 -5.21
CA ASP A 252 4.96 -10.56 -4.74
C ASP A 252 5.35 -9.82 -3.45
N THR A 253 6.46 -10.18 -2.83
CA THR A 253 6.97 -9.56 -1.60
C THR A 253 7.28 -8.06 -1.71
N ARG A 254 7.14 -7.44 -2.88
CA ARG A 254 7.28 -6.00 -3.13
C ARG A 254 5.94 -5.31 -3.43
N GLY A 255 4.83 -6.03 -3.32
CA GLY A 255 3.50 -5.47 -3.56
C GLY A 255 3.06 -5.45 -5.02
N TYR A 256 3.78 -6.10 -5.92
CA TYR A 256 3.49 -6.10 -7.36
C TYR A 256 3.18 -7.49 -7.88
N THR A 257 2.33 -7.56 -8.91
CA THR A 257 2.03 -8.80 -9.62
C THR A 257 1.84 -8.55 -11.11
N TYR A 258 1.80 -9.61 -11.90
CA TYR A 258 1.33 -9.53 -13.30
C TYR A 258 -0.18 -9.74 -13.31
N ALA A 259 -0.88 -8.78 -13.89
CA ALA A 259 -2.33 -8.77 -13.93
C ALA A 259 -2.89 -8.27 -15.25
N GLY A 260 -4.13 -8.67 -15.53
CA GLY A 260 -4.99 -8.07 -16.54
C GLY A 260 -6.21 -7.45 -15.88
N VAL A 261 -6.50 -6.21 -16.25
CA VAL A 261 -7.62 -5.41 -15.74
C VAL A 261 -8.58 -5.10 -16.89
N ILE A 262 -9.86 -5.27 -16.62
CA ILE A 262 -10.94 -4.79 -17.47
C ILE A 262 -11.81 -3.88 -16.60
N GLU A 263 -11.95 -2.62 -16.99
CA GLU A 263 -12.74 -1.63 -16.28
C GLU A 263 -13.70 -0.94 -17.26
N TYR A 264 -14.98 -0.92 -16.90
CA TYR A 264 -15.97 -0.10 -17.56
C TYR A 264 -16.28 1.11 -16.69
N GLN A 265 -16.10 2.30 -17.26
CA GLN A 265 -16.39 3.59 -16.65
C GLN A 265 -17.64 4.21 -17.28
N ASP A 266 -18.55 4.70 -16.42
CA ASP A 266 -19.62 5.63 -16.80
C ASP A 266 -19.49 6.91 -15.95
N ARG A 267 -20.36 7.88 -16.11
CA ARG A 267 -20.36 9.16 -15.37
C ARG A 267 -20.37 8.95 -13.85
N ASP A 268 -21.29 8.12 -13.37
CA ASP A 268 -21.63 8.01 -11.95
C ASP A 268 -21.22 6.66 -11.35
N TRP A 269 -20.69 5.73 -12.16
CA TRP A 269 -20.30 4.41 -11.69
C TRP A 269 -19.19 3.79 -12.52
N ALA A 270 -18.51 2.82 -11.94
CA ALA A 270 -17.55 1.97 -12.62
C ALA A 270 -17.69 0.52 -12.16
N ALA A 271 -17.29 -0.41 -13.02
CA ALA A 271 -17.18 -1.83 -12.69
C ALA A 271 -15.84 -2.36 -13.17
N ARG A 272 -15.10 -3.06 -12.29
CA ARG A 272 -13.76 -3.55 -12.52
C ARG A 272 -13.67 -5.05 -12.31
N TYR A 273 -12.87 -5.70 -13.14
CA TYR A 273 -12.44 -7.08 -12.94
C TYR A 273 -10.93 -7.17 -13.13
N VAL A 274 -10.26 -7.84 -12.19
CA VAL A 274 -8.82 -8.08 -12.23
C VAL A 274 -8.53 -9.57 -12.09
N LEU A 275 -7.73 -10.09 -13.03
CA LEU A 275 -7.11 -11.42 -12.94
C LEU A 275 -5.61 -11.25 -12.76
N ALA A 276 -5.07 -11.80 -11.67
CA ALA A 276 -3.69 -11.61 -11.25
C ALA A 276 -2.98 -12.94 -10.94
N ALA A 277 -1.66 -12.97 -11.12
CA ALA A 277 -0.82 -14.09 -10.71
C ALA A 277 -0.60 -14.06 -9.19
N MET A 278 -0.69 -15.22 -8.53
CA MET A 278 -0.40 -15.37 -7.10
C MET A 278 1.09 -15.71 -6.90
N PRO A 279 1.70 -15.37 -5.76
CA PRO A 279 3.04 -15.85 -5.45
C PRO A 279 3.07 -17.38 -5.26
N VAL A 280 4.26 -17.97 -5.43
CA VAL A 280 4.48 -19.42 -5.28
C VAL A 280 4.31 -19.85 -3.82
N VAL A 281 4.79 -19.04 -2.90
CA VAL A 281 4.66 -19.23 -1.44
C VAL A 281 4.13 -17.93 -0.83
N ALA A 282 3.57 -18.02 0.35
CA ALA A 282 3.05 -16.86 1.07
C ALA A 282 4.12 -15.77 1.09
N ASN A 283 3.77 -14.64 0.51
CA ASN A 283 4.58 -13.45 0.45
C ASN A 283 5.98 -13.63 -0.22
N GLY A 284 6.06 -14.56 -1.16
CA GLY A 284 7.26 -14.85 -1.93
C GLY A 284 7.54 -13.81 -3.01
N ILE A 285 8.80 -13.80 -3.51
CA ILE A 285 9.20 -12.93 -4.63
C ILE A 285 8.80 -13.53 -6.00
N ASP A 286 8.70 -14.85 -6.09
CA ASP A 286 8.41 -15.55 -7.32
C ASP A 286 6.90 -15.76 -7.47
N LEU A 287 6.38 -15.49 -8.68
CA LEU A 287 4.98 -15.67 -9.03
C LEU A 287 4.74 -17.01 -9.73
N ASP A 288 3.61 -17.67 -9.41
CA ASP A 288 3.17 -18.88 -10.10
C ASP A 288 2.46 -18.51 -11.41
N TRP A 289 3.09 -18.82 -12.52
CA TRP A 289 2.58 -18.52 -13.86
C TRP A 289 1.48 -19.49 -14.34
N ALA A 290 1.18 -20.53 -13.58
CA ALA A 290 0.10 -21.46 -13.89
C ALA A 290 -1.24 -20.94 -13.39
N LEU A 291 -1.81 -19.92 -14.05
CA LEU A 291 -3.07 -19.28 -13.69
C LEU A 291 -4.26 -20.26 -13.58
N SER A 292 -4.14 -21.48 -14.09
CA SER A 292 -5.14 -22.53 -13.90
C SER A 292 -5.25 -23.02 -12.45
N ARG A 293 -4.16 -22.90 -11.67
CA ARG A 293 -4.05 -23.38 -10.27
C ARG A 293 -3.75 -22.28 -9.25
N ALA A 294 -3.10 -21.20 -9.68
CA ALA A 294 -2.71 -20.09 -8.81
C ALA A 294 -3.10 -18.75 -9.45
N ARG A 295 -4.14 -18.11 -8.93
CA ARG A 295 -4.65 -16.84 -9.45
C ARG A 295 -5.47 -16.11 -8.40
N GLY A 296 -5.38 -14.78 -8.41
CA GLY A 296 -6.31 -13.87 -7.73
C GLY A 296 -7.35 -13.35 -8.72
N GLN A 297 -8.62 -13.45 -8.37
CA GLN A 297 -9.72 -12.87 -9.12
C GLN A 297 -10.41 -11.84 -8.23
N ASN A 298 -10.57 -10.62 -8.76
CA ASN A 298 -11.11 -9.51 -7.99
C ASN A 298 -12.17 -8.79 -8.81
N TRP A 299 -13.23 -8.37 -8.15
CA TRP A 299 -14.34 -7.60 -8.71
C TRP A 299 -14.57 -6.39 -7.85
N GLU A 300 -14.75 -5.22 -8.44
CA GLU A 300 -15.13 -4.01 -7.75
C GLU A 300 -16.23 -3.26 -8.50
N PHE A 301 -17.20 -2.77 -7.75
CA PHE A 301 -18.20 -1.84 -8.23
C PHE A 301 -18.07 -0.53 -7.46
N GLU A 302 -18.03 0.58 -8.21
CA GLU A 302 -17.90 1.94 -7.69
C GLU A 302 -19.13 2.76 -8.05
N LEU A 303 -19.62 3.53 -7.07
CA LEU A 303 -20.69 4.49 -7.24
C LEU A 303 -20.23 5.88 -6.77
N ARG A 304 -20.30 6.86 -7.66
CA ARG A 304 -20.01 8.27 -7.42
C ARG A 304 -21.32 9.03 -7.24
N HIS A 305 -21.39 9.90 -6.24
CA HIS A 305 -22.64 10.58 -5.90
C HIS A 305 -22.41 11.94 -5.23
N GLY A 306 -23.47 12.76 -5.18
CA GLY A 306 -23.50 14.04 -4.49
C GLY A 306 -24.62 14.11 -3.43
N PHE A 307 -24.87 13.01 -2.68
CA PHE A 307 -26.03 12.90 -1.79
C PHE A 307 -25.97 13.87 -0.62
N LEU A 308 -24.78 14.17 -0.09
CA LEU A 308 -24.63 15.08 1.03
C LEU A 308 -24.47 16.52 0.52
N ARG A 309 -25.57 17.28 0.44
CA ARG A 309 -25.57 18.70 0.06
C ARG A 309 -24.84 19.03 -1.26
N GLY A 310 -24.73 18.07 -2.17
CA GLY A 310 -24.00 18.21 -3.43
C GLY A 310 -22.49 17.93 -3.32
N HIS A 311 -21.94 17.70 -2.14
CA HIS A 311 -20.54 17.32 -1.96
C HIS A 311 -20.27 15.93 -2.54
N LYS A 312 -19.08 15.77 -3.14
CA LYS A 312 -18.66 14.51 -3.76
C LYS A 312 -18.55 13.39 -2.73
N GLY A 313 -19.04 12.21 -3.08
CA GLY A 313 -18.86 10.99 -2.34
C GLY A 313 -18.72 9.81 -3.26
N VAL A 314 -17.94 8.80 -2.84
CA VAL A 314 -17.69 7.57 -3.59
C VAL A 314 -17.91 6.39 -2.65
N GLN A 315 -18.52 5.34 -3.18
CA GLN A 315 -18.68 4.07 -2.48
C GLN A 315 -18.19 2.94 -3.38
N ARG A 316 -17.44 2.00 -2.81
CA ARG A 316 -16.90 0.84 -3.53
C ARG A 316 -17.25 -0.44 -2.79
N VAL A 317 -17.61 -1.46 -3.53
CA VAL A 317 -17.82 -2.82 -3.04
C VAL A 317 -16.84 -3.72 -3.78
N LEU A 318 -15.96 -4.35 -3.03
CA LEU A 318 -14.94 -5.27 -3.51
C LEU A 318 -15.33 -6.71 -3.13
N ALA A 319 -15.07 -7.66 -4.03
CA ALA A 319 -15.07 -9.09 -3.73
C ALA A 319 -13.84 -9.75 -4.36
N TYR A 320 -13.28 -10.77 -3.72
CA TYR A 320 -12.15 -11.50 -4.28
C TYR A 320 -12.19 -12.99 -4.00
N VAL A 321 -11.52 -13.75 -4.86
CA VAL A 321 -11.26 -15.20 -4.71
C VAL A 321 -9.83 -15.47 -5.14
N ASN A 322 -9.04 -16.03 -4.22
CA ASN A 322 -7.67 -16.47 -4.45
C ASN A 322 -7.61 -17.99 -4.48
N ASN A 323 -6.96 -18.52 -5.51
CA ASN A 323 -6.51 -19.89 -5.56
C ASN A 323 -4.98 -19.87 -5.53
N ALA A 324 -4.36 -20.62 -4.64
CA ALA A 324 -2.91 -20.74 -4.54
C ALA A 324 -2.51 -22.03 -3.82
N HIS A 325 -1.21 -22.22 -3.64
CA HIS A 325 -0.65 -23.30 -2.81
C HIS A 325 -0.65 -22.81 -1.36
N MET A 326 -1.80 -22.89 -0.68
CA MET A 326 -2.04 -22.32 0.66
C MET A 326 -2.23 -23.41 1.71
N GLY A 327 -1.76 -23.14 2.92
CA GLY A 327 -1.97 -23.99 4.08
C GLY A 327 -3.28 -23.69 4.82
N SER A 328 -3.78 -24.69 5.54
CA SER A 328 -4.94 -24.56 6.40
C SER A 328 -4.50 -24.43 7.87
N TYR A 329 -4.91 -23.34 8.55
CA TYR A 329 -4.63 -23.17 9.99
C TYR A 329 -5.15 -24.33 10.83
N ARG A 330 -6.33 -24.84 10.50
CA ARG A 330 -6.95 -25.96 11.23
C ARG A 330 -6.15 -27.25 11.06
N GLU A 331 -5.68 -27.56 9.86
CA GLU A 331 -4.87 -28.76 9.61
C GLU A 331 -3.53 -28.68 10.36
N ALA A 332 -2.86 -27.52 10.33
CA ALA A 332 -1.62 -27.30 11.07
C ALA A 332 -1.79 -27.47 12.59
N VAL A 333 -2.88 -26.94 13.16
CA VAL A 333 -3.21 -27.11 14.59
C VAL A 333 -3.54 -28.56 14.89
N THR A 334 -4.32 -29.25 14.04
CA THR A 334 -4.66 -30.66 14.24
C THR A 334 -3.42 -31.54 14.23
N ALA A 335 -2.52 -31.36 13.28
CA ALA A 335 -1.26 -32.10 13.21
C ALA A 335 -0.36 -31.89 14.45
N TYR A 336 -0.37 -30.71 15.01
CA TYR A 336 0.31 -30.42 16.29
C TYR A 336 -0.36 -31.14 17.48
N VAL A 337 -1.67 -31.03 17.60
CA VAL A 337 -2.43 -31.67 18.70
C VAL A 337 -2.30 -33.19 18.67
N ASP A 338 -2.29 -33.79 17.48
CA ASP A 338 -2.11 -35.23 17.27
C ASP A 338 -0.64 -35.70 17.43
N GLY A 339 0.28 -34.77 17.72
CA GLY A 339 1.72 -35.06 17.91
C GLY A 339 2.47 -35.43 16.64
N ILE A 340 1.91 -35.14 15.48
CA ILE A 340 2.54 -35.34 14.16
C ILE A 340 3.63 -34.27 13.97
N ASP A 341 3.30 -33.01 14.25
CA ASP A 341 4.22 -31.88 14.19
C ASP A 341 4.61 -31.41 15.60
N PRO A 342 5.86 -31.03 15.84
CA PRO A 342 6.33 -30.55 17.15
C PRO A 342 5.80 -29.16 17.50
N THR A 343 5.39 -28.38 16.49
CA THR A 343 4.76 -27.05 16.57
C THR A 343 3.79 -26.90 15.41
N PRO A 344 2.73 -26.09 15.53
CA PRO A 344 1.88 -25.82 14.38
C PRO A 344 2.70 -25.24 13.23
N ASN A 345 2.63 -25.82 12.05
CA ASN A 345 3.42 -25.42 10.89
C ASN A 345 2.56 -25.42 9.63
N ILE A 346 2.13 -24.23 9.22
CA ILE A 346 1.21 -24.05 8.10
C ILE A 346 1.82 -24.47 6.77
N VAL A 347 3.13 -24.25 6.57
CA VAL A 347 3.84 -24.56 5.33
C VAL A 347 3.84 -26.06 5.02
N LYS A 348 3.84 -26.92 6.05
CA LYS A 348 3.74 -28.39 5.86
C LYS A 348 2.37 -28.86 5.40
N HIS A 349 1.37 -28.01 5.54
CA HIS A 349 -0.03 -28.29 5.23
C HIS A 349 -0.53 -27.44 4.05
N GLU A 350 0.39 -26.91 3.23
CA GLU A 350 0.08 -26.25 1.99
C GLU A 350 -0.29 -27.27 0.90
N HIS A 351 -1.32 -26.94 0.13
CA HIS A 351 -1.73 -27.75 -1.01
C HIS A 351 -2.42 -26.91 -2.09
N PHE A 352 -2.33 -27.35 -3.34
CA PHE A 352 -3.09 -26.75 -4.42
C PHE A 352 -4.57 -27.06 -4.29
N GLY A 353 -5.40 -26.10 -4.72
CA GLY A 353 -6.86 -26.20 -4.63
C GLY A 353 -7.43 -25.50 -3.40
N ALA A 354 -6.58 -24.99 -2.51
CA ALA A 354 -7.02 -24.09 -1.44
C ALA A 354 -7.65 -22.83 -2.04
N VAL A 355 -8.73 -22.35 -1.40
CA VAL A 355 -9.53 -21.21 -1.87
C VAL A 355 -9.74 -20.25 -0.72
N LYS A 356 -9.14 -19.07 -0.78
CA LYS A 356 -9.40 -17.96 0.12
C LYS A 356 -10.27 -16.93 -0.57
N TYR A 357 -11.29 -16.44 0.12
CA TYR A 357 -12.21 -15.45 -0.43
C TYR A 357 -12.64 -14.43 0.61
N GLY A 358 -13.02 -13.28 0.12
CA GLY A 358 -13.45 -12.18 0.98
C GLY A 358 -14.15 -11.07 0.22
N PHE A 359 -14.52 -10.05 0.97
CA PHE A 359 -15.14 -8.85 0.43
C PHE A 359 -14.75 -7.62 1.24
N GLY A 360 -14.88 -6.45 0.60
CA GLY A 360 -14.63 -5.15 1.18
C GLY A 360 -15.73 -4.15 0.84
N TYR A 361 -15.87 -3.17 1.71
CA TYR A 361 -16.65 -1.95 1.48
C TYR A 361 -15.77 -0.76 1.81
N ASN A 362 -15.73 0.20 0.90
CA ASN A 362 -14.94 1.41 0.99
C ASN A 362 -15.82 2.61 0.67
N VAL A 363 -15.76 3.63 1.50
CA VAL A 363 -16.52 4.87 1.32
C VAL A 363 -15.65 6.07 1.62
N GLU A 364 -15.79 7.09 0.81
CA GLU A 364 -15.25 8.42 1.04
C GLU A 364 -16.32 9.47 0.79
N GLN A 365 -16.32 10.52 1.58
CA GLN A 365 -17.31 11.58 1.52
C GLN A 365 -16.71 12.93 1.89
N GLN A 366 -16.78 13.87 1.00
CA GLN A 366 -16.54 15.26 1.32
C GLN A 366 -17.70 15.78 2.20
N LEU A 367 -17.38 16.27 3.38
CA LEU A 367 -18.34 16.78 4.36
C LEU A 367 -18.50 18.30 4.29
N THR A 368 -17.39 19.00 4.01
CA THR A 368 -17.32 20.44 3.75
C THR A 368 -16.29 20.70 2.66
N ASP A 369 -16.05 21.94 2.29
CA ASP A 369 -15.02 22.31 1.30
C ASP A 369 -13.60 21.90 1.75
N HIS A 370 -13.40 21.68 3.06
CA HIS A 370 -12.08 21.41 3.66
C HIS A 370 -11.99 20.08 4.40
N LEU A 371 -13.12 19.47 4.77
CA LEU A 371 -13.16 18.24 5.56
C LEU A 371 -13.68 17.09 4.72
N ARG A 372 -12.89 16.00 4.64
CA ARG A 372 -13.30 14.73 4.06
C ARG A 372 -13.29 13.65 5.13
N ALA A 373 -14.17 12.67 5.00
CA ALA A 373 -14.21 11.48 5.84
C ALA A 373 -14.25 10.22 4.99
N ALA A 374 -13.71 9.16 5.54
CA ALA A 374 -13.69 7.87 4.89
C ALA A 374 -13.90 6.72 5.87
N GLY A 375 -14.29 5.56 5.33
CA GLY A 375 -14.41 4.34 6.10
C GLY A 375 -14.16 3.12 5.25
N ARG A 376 -13.63 2.07 5.86
CA ARG A 376 -13.47 0.76 5.24
C ARG A 376 -13.98 -0.35 6.15
N PHE A 377 -14.52 -1.36 5.53
CA PHE A 377 -14.82 -2.64 6.14
C PHE A 377 -14.25 -3.73 5.26
N GLY A 378 -13.63 -4.73 5.87
CA GLY A 378 -13.14 -5.91 5.18
C GLY A 378 -13.41 -7.18 5.95
N TRP A 379 -13.61 -8.26 5.22
CA TRP A 379 -13.80 -9.59 5.78
C TRP A 379 -13.27 -10.64 4.81
N ASN A 380 -12.62 -11.68 5.35
CA ASN A 380 -12.33 -12.90 4.62
C ASN A 380 -12.63 -14.14 5.46
N GLU A 381 -12.54 -15.32 4.86
CA GLU A 381 -12.94 -16.58 5.48
C GLU A 381 -12.02 -17.00 6.64
N GLY A 382 -10.72 -16.64 6.64
CA GLY A 382 -9.75 -16.82 7.74
C GLY A 382 -9.44 -18.25 8.12
N GLN A 383 -9.64 -19.24 7.25
CA GLN A 383 -9.31 -20.65 7.46
C GLN A 383 -7.98 -21.03 6.81
N HIS A 384 -7.66 -20.36 5.70
CA HIS A 384 -6.39 -20.50 5.00
C HIS A 384 -5.43 -19.36 5.37
N GLU A 385 -4.14 -19.63 5.24
CA GLU A 385 -3.10 -18.65 5.52
C GLU A 385 -3.30 -17.35 4.75
N SER A 386 -2.87 -16.26 5.37
CA SER A 386 -2.73 -15.00 4.66
C SER A 386 -1.56 -15.12 3.70
N PHE A 387 -1.75 -14.71 2.44
CA PHE A 387 -0.83 -15.13 1.38
C PHE A 387 -0.01 -13.99 0.78
N ALA A 388 -0.53 -12.78 0.77
CA ALA A 388 0.14 -11.70 0.06
C ALA A 388 0.28 -10.39 0.82
N TYR A 389 -0.73 -9.89 1.54
CA TYR A 389 -0.70 -8.53 2.07
C TYR A 389 -0.51 -8.44 3.59
N THR A 390 -1.53 -8.78 4.37
CA THR A 390 -1.52 -8.67 5.84
C THR A 390 -2.15 -9.91 6.46
N GLU A 391 -1.82 -10.17 7.73
CA GLU A 391 -2.48 -11.22 8.51
C GLU A 391 -3.73 -10.68 9.22
N VAL A 392 -4.72 -10.30 8.42
CA VAL A 392 -6.00 -9.73 8.88
C VAL A 392 -7.16 -10.47 8.23
N ASP A 393 -8.12 -10.95 9.02
CA ASP A 393 -9.33 -11.60 8.53
C ASP A 393 -10.55 -10.69 8.59
N GLN A 394 -10.50 -9.63 9.41
CA GLN A 394 -11.51 -8.59 9.49
C GLN A 394 -10.86 -7.24 9.80
N THR A 395 -11.29 -6.21 9.11
CA THR A 395 -10.90 -4.83 9.39
C THR A 395 -12.12 -3.92 9.43
N VAL A 396 -12.10 -2.95 10.33
CA VAL A 396 -13.02 -1.80 10.36
C VAL A 396 -12.19 -0.57 10.53
N LEU A 397 -12.38 0.41 9.66
CA LEU A 397 -11.63 1.66 9.66
C LEU A 397 -12.56 2.85 9.50
N LEU A 398 -12.26 3.92 10.23
CA LEU A 398 -12.79 5.25 10.06
C LEU A 398 -11.62 6.23 9.99
N GLY A 399 -11.68 7.18 9.07
CA GLY A 399 -10.65 8.21 8.94
C GLY A 399 -11.23 9.52 8.43
N ALA A 400 -10.47 10.57 8.61
CA ALA A 400 -10.80 11.90 8.09
C ALA A 400 -9.53 12.69 7.84
N ASP A 401 -9.59 13.62 6.90
CA ASP A 401 -8.56 14.61 6.67
C ASP A 401 -9.15 16.03 6.54
N TYR A 402 -8.29 17.01 6.81
CA TYR A 402 -8.62 18.42 6.75
C TYR A 402 -7.48 19.20 6.09
N ASP A 403 -7.79 20.02 5.09
CA ASP A 403 -6.78 20.85 4.43
C ASP A 403 -6.44 22.11 5.21
N GLY A 404 -5.27 22.69 4.93
CA GLY A 404 -4.72 23.84 5.63
C GLY A 404 -5.22 25.21 5.18
N ALA A 405 -6.24 25.29 4.34
CA ALA A 405 -6.70 26.57 3.78
C ALA A 405 -7.13 27.57 4.87
N GLN A 406 -7.73 27.10 5.97
CA GLN A 406 -8.18 27.95 7.06
C GLN A 406 -7.05 28.60 7.89
N TRP A 407 -5.84 28.08 7.81
CA TRP A 407 -4.65 28.70 8.43
C TRP A 407 -3.63 29.19 7.38
N GLY A 408 -4.10 29.42 6.13
CA GLY A 408 -3.29 30.03 5.06
C GLY A 408 -2.27 29.08 4.41
N ARG A 409 -2.44 27.75 4.55
CA ARG A 409 -1.52 26.72 4.04
C ARG A 409 -2.28 25.63 3.28
N LYS A 410 -2.85 26.00 2.14
CA LYS A 410 -3.80 25.16 1.35
C LYS A 410 -3.27 23.77 1.01
N ASN A 411 -1.96 23.64 0.82
CA ASN A 411 -1.32 22.37 0.46
C ASN A 411 -0.88 21.55 1.68
N ASP A 412 -1.09 22.06 2.91
CA ASP A 412 -0.90 21.28 4.13
C ASP A 412 -2.15 20.42 4.39
N LYS A 413 -1.95 19.31 5.08
CA LYS A 413 -3.04 18.39 5.43
C LYS A 413 -2.83 17.80 6.82
N VAL A 414 -3.91 17.68 7.57
CA VAL A 414 -3.95 16.93 8.83
C VAL A 414 -4.91 15.76 8.67
N GLY A 415 -4.54 14.58 9.16
CA GLY A 415 -5.41 13.42 9.13
C GLY A 415 -5.43 12.65 10.44
N LEU A 416 -6.54 11.98 10.68
CA LEU A 416 -6.75 11.06 11.80
C LEU A 416 -7.47 9.83 11.29
N ALA A 417 -6.99 8.64 11.65
CA ALA A 417 -7.62 7.36 11.36
C ALA A 417 -7.64 6.46 12.59
N LEU A 418 -8.69 5.65 12.68
CA LEU A 418 -8.86 4.58 13.65
C LEU A 418 -9.13 3.29 12.89
N VAL A 419 -8.26 2.30 13.01
CA VAL A 419 -8.43 0.97 12.41
C VAL A 419 -8.43 -0.11 13.48
N SER A 420 -9.33 -1.07 13.36
CA SER A 420 -9.43 -2.23 14.26
C SER A 420 -9.42 -3.52 13.44
N ASN A 421 -8.34 -4.28 13.59
CA ASN A 421 -8.07 -5.54 12.90
C ASN A 421 -8.42 -6.75 13.77
N ALA A 422 -8.80 -7.86 13.15
CA ALA A 422 -9.11 -9.11 13.84
C ALA A 422 -8.78 -10.30 12.96
N ILE A 423 -8.55 -11.44 13.61
CA ILE A 423 -8.37 -12.76 12.98
C ILE A 423 -9.44 -13.75 13.44
N LYS A 424 -9.72 -14.74 12.58
CA LYS A 424 -10.69 -15.80 12.83
C LYS A 424 -10.17 -16.84 13.83
N LYS A 425 -11.08 -17.68 14.34
CA LYS A 425 -10.77 -18.62 15.41
C LYS A 425 -9.67 -19.63 15.05
N ASP A 426 -9.65 -20.14 13.83
CA ASP A 426 -8.62 -21.09 13.39
C ASP A 426 -7.23 -20.43 13.38
N HIS A 427 -7.13 -19.18 12.89
CA HIS A 427 -5.92 -18.37 12.93
C HIS A 427 -5.51 -18.02 14.39
N GLN A 428 -6.47 -17.68 15.27
CA GLN A 428 -6.20 -17.45 16.70
C GLN A 428 -5.60 -18.69 17.36
N ASN A 429 -6.17 -19.88 17.12
CA ASN A 429 -5.67 -21.12 17.67
C ASN A 429 -4.25 -21.43 17.17
N TYR A 430 -4.00 -21.23 15.88
CA TYR A 430 -2.69 -21.41 15.27
C TYR A 430 -1.61 -20.56 15.96
N LEU A 431 -1.84 -19.26 16.14
CA LEU A 431 -0.91 -18.37 16.82
C LEU A 431 -0.81 -18.66 18.33
N ALA A 432 -1.91 -19.08 18.98
CA ALA A 432 -1.94 -19.40 20.40
C ALA A 432 -1.09 -20.64 20.74
N ASP A 433 -1.08 -21.61 19.85
CA ASP A 433 -0.28 -22.84 19.97
C ASP A 433 1.17 -22.67 19.49
N GLY A 434 1.59 -21.43 19.18
CA GLY A 434 2.95 -21.08 18.81
C GLY A 434 3.26 -21.16 17.32
N GLY A 435 2.24 -21.24 16.47
CA GLY A 435 2.40 -21.14 15.02
C GLY A 435 2.96 -19.80 14.59
N LEU A 436 3.67 -19.78 13.47
CA LEU A 436 4.26 -18.58 12.86
C LEU A 436 3.58 -18.28 11.54
N GLY A 437 2.96 -17.11 11.45
CA GLY A 437 2.56 -16.53 10.20
C GLY A 437 3.73 -15.76 9.53
N PHE A 438 3.47 -15.15 8.40
CA PHE A 438 4.55 -14.39 7.73
C PHE A 438 4.85 -13.03 8.39
N LEU A 439 3.92 -12.47 9.20
CA LEU A 439 4.11 -11.26 9.99
C LEU A 439 4.07 -11.50 11.49
N LEU A 440 3.28 -12.49 11.95
CA LEU A 440 2.86 -12.63 13.34
C LEU A 440 3.36 -13.93 13.96
N GLY A 441 3.62 -13.92 15.26
CA GLY A 441 4.01 -15.10 16.00
C GLY A 441 4.76 -14.79 17.28
N ASP A 442 4.02 -14.50 18.35
CA ASP A 442 4.56 -14.22 19.69
C ASP A 442 4.93 -15.49 20.48
N GLY A 443 4.67 -16.69 19.92
CA GLY A 443 4.84 -17.98 20.60
C GLY A 443 3.65 -18.40 21.47
N ARG A 444 2.77 -17.46 21.83
CA ARG A 444 1.47 -17.67 22.47
C ARG A 444 0.58 -16.45 22.28
N LEU A 445 -0.72 -16.59 22.45
CA LEU A 445 -1.69 -15.53 22.20
C LEU A 445 -2.75 -15.44 23.30
N ASN A 446 -2.88 -14.26 23.91
CA ASN A 446 -4.08 -13.84 24.66
C ASN A 446 -4.86 -12.89 23.75
N TYR A 447 -5.77 -13.43 22.96
CA TYR A 447 -6.39 -12.73 21.84
C TYR A 447 -7.13 -11.44 22.24
N GLY A 448 -6.80 -10.35 21.53
CA GLY A 448 -7.56 -9.11 21.45
C GLY A 448 -7.48 -8.55 20.04
N ARG A 449 -8.41 -7.70 19.62
CA ARG A 449 -8.26 -6.99 18.34
C ARG A 449 -7.05 -6.06 18.43
N GLU A 450 -6.24 -6.03 17.38
CA GLU A 450 -5.25 -4.96 17.24
C GLU A 450 -5.97 -3.70 16.78
N THR A 451 -5.82 -2.63 17.53
CA THR A 451 -6.42 -1.33 17.20
C THR A 451 -5.32 -0.31 17.08
N THR A 452 -5.33 0.44 15.98
CA THR A 452 -4.36 1.52 15.73
C THR A 452 -5.10 2.82 15.52
N GLU A 453 -4.70 3.85 16.25
CA GLU A 453 -5.01 5.25 16.01
C GLU A 453 -3.79 5.87 15.35
N GLU A 454 -3.95 6.45 14.17
CA GLU A 454 -2.88 7.15 13.46
C GLU A 454 -3.28 8.59 13.16
N ALA A 455 -2.39 9.51 13.48
CA ALA A 455 -2.55 10.92 13.16
C ALA A 455 -1.30 11.43 12.43
N TYR A 456 -1.49 12.34 11.47
CA TYR A 456 -0.40 13.03 10.82
C TYR A 456 -0.70 14.51 10.58
N TYR A 457 0.35 15.30 10.47
CA TYR A 457 0.34 16.63 9.88
C TYR A 457 1.39 16.69 8.78
N ASN A 458 0.95 16.82 7.52
CA ASN A 458 1.80 16.92 6.34
C ASN A 458 1.93 18.37 5.91
N MET A 459 3.17 18.88 5.88
CA MET A 459 3.51 20.26 5.55
C MET A 459 4.10 20.32 4.15
N HIS A 460 3.46 21.03 3.22
CA HIS A 460 4.07 21.45 1.97
C HIS A 460 5.03 22.62 2.23
N THR A 461 6.33 22.39 2.14
CA THR A 461 7.34 23.40 2.54
C THR A 461 7.87 24.22 1.38
N TRP A 462 8.10 23.59 0.24
CA TRP A 462 8.61 24.28 -0.94
C TRP A 462 8.55 23.38 -2.18
N HIS A 463 7.86 23.84 -3.24
CA HIS A 463 7.69 23.07 -4.47
C HIS A 463 7.29 21.62 -4.14
N GLY A 464 7.84 20.60 -4.74
CA GLY A 464 7.58 19.21 -4.42
C GLY A 464 8.16 18.69 -3.09
N LEU A 465 8.55 19.54 -2.13
CA LEU A 465 9.12 19.11 -0.85
C LEU A 465 8.10 19.17 0.28
N TYR A 466 7.88 18.04 0.92
CA TYR A 466 6.95 17.86 2.04
C TYR A 466 7.65 17.31 3.27
N PHE A 467 7.20 17.73 4.44
CA PHE A 467 7.57 17.14 5.73
C PHE A 467 6.31 16.76 6.49
N ALA A 468 6.29 15.57 7.06
CA ALA A 468 5.18 15.15 7.90
C ALA A 468 5.67 14.72 9.29
N LEU A 469 4.87 15.06 10.29
CA LEU A 469 4.95 14.52 11.64
C LEU A 469 3.79 13.55 11.80
N GLY A 470 4.08 12.34 12.23
CA GLY A 470 3.10 11.28 12.45
C GLY A 470 3.20 10.71 13.85
N LEU A 471 2.08 10.19 14.33
CA LEU A 471 2.00 9.49 15.61
C LEU A 471 0.98 8.36 15.49
N SER A 472 1.40 7.14 15.82
CA SER A 472 0.50 6.00 15.95
C SER A 472 0.46 5.51 17.39
N HIS A 473 -0.73 5.12 17.85
CA HIS A 473 -0.96 4.40 19.11
C HIS A 473 -1.56 3.04 18.78
N ILE A 474 -0.98 1.96 19.31
CA ILE A 474 -1.34 0.60 18.96
C ILE A 474 -1.66 -0.18 20.21
N ASP A 475 -2.91 -0.62 20.33
CA ASP A 475 -3.36 -1.55 21.36
C ASP A 475 -3.27 -2.99 20.86
N ASN A 476 -2.86 -3.89 21.74
CA ASN A 476 -2.75 -5.34 21.51
C ASN A 476 -1.91 -5.69 20.27
N PRO A 477 -0.64 -5.23 20.15
CA PRO A 477 0.21 -5.47 18.99
C PRO A 477 0.30 -6.99 18.71
N GLY A 478 0.09 -7.37 17.43
CA GLY A 478 0.02 -8.77 17.02
C GLY A 478 -1.18 -9.51 17.60
N TYR A 479 -2.29 -8.83 17.86
CA TYR A 479 -3.52 -9.35 18.48
C TYR A 479 -3.36 -9.81 19.93
N ASN A 480 -2.32 -9.40 20.65
CA ASN A 480 -1.96 -9.95 21.94
C ASN A 480 -2.16 -8.97 23.09
N ARG A 481 -3.18 -9.20 23.94
CA ARG A 481 -3.50 -8.40 25.14
C ARG A 481 -2.41 -8.38 26.19
N ASP A 482 -1.52 -9.37 26.17
CA ASP A 482 -0.41 -9.44 27.13
C ASP A 482 0.70 -8.45 26.78
N ARG A 483 0.59 -7.76 25.63
CA ARG A 483 1.61 -6.87 25.07
C ARG A 483 1.04 -5.49 24.71
N GLY A 484 1.87 -4.47 24.79
CA GLY A 484 1.47 -3.09 24.49
C GLY A 484 0.93 -2.32 25.70
N PRO A 485 0.26 -1.16 25.49
CA PRO A 485 0.18 -0.45 24.20
C PRO A 485 1.52 0.12 23.71
N VAL A 486 1.60 0.48 22.43
CA VAL A 486 2.81 1.00 21.81
C VAL A 486 2.54 2.35 21.16
N TRP A 487 3.43 3.33 21.41
CA TRP A 487 3.44 4.62 20.73
C TRP A 487 4.55 4.66 19.68
N VAL A 488 4.21 5.06 18.45
CA VAL A 488 5.15 5.13 17.33
C VAL A 488 5.13 6.54 16.72
N PRO A 489 5.97 7.47 17.23
CA PRO A 489 6.22 8.73 16.55
C PRO A 489 6.98 8.49 15.25
N SER A 490 6.68 9.30 14.22
CA SER A 490 7.33 9.27 12.93
C SER A 490 7.62 10.66 12.38
N VAL A 491 8.66 10.74 11.55
CA VAL A 491 8.98 11.92 10.73
C VAL A 491 9.17 11.43 9.31
N ARG A 492 8.47 12.05 8.36
CA ARG A 492 8.59 11.76 6.94
C ARG A 492 9.11 12.99 6.20
N CYS A 493 10.05 12.78 5.28
CA CYS A 493 10.48 13.72 4.27
C CYS A 493 10.14 13.13 2.90
N HIS A 494 9.31 13.81 2.15
CA HIS A 494 8.89 13.39 0.82
C HIS A 494 9.22 14.46 -0.20
N VAL A 495 9.66 14.01 -1.39
CA VAL A 495 10.01 14.89 -2.52
C VAL A 495 9.38 14.33 -3.78
N GLU A 496 8.67 15.19 -4.52
CA GLU A 496 8.13 14.93 -5.86
C GLU A 496 8.89 15.74 -6.91
N PHE A 497 9.33 15.06 -7.97
CA PHE A 497 10.11 15.66 -9.06
C PHE A 497 9.31 15.79 -10.35
#